data_a6ef891aa2173758a3ec790ce539cbf1
#
_entry.id   a6ef891aa2173758a3ec790ce539cbf1
#
_cell.length_a   1.000
_cell.length_b   1.000
_cell.length_c   1.000
_cell.angle_alpha   90.00
_cell.angle_beta   90.00
_cell.angle_gamma   90.00
#
_symmetry.space_group_name_H-M   'P 1'
#
loop_
_entity.id
_entity.type
_entity.pdbx_description
1 polymer ?
#
loop_
_entity_poly.entity_id
_entity_poly.type
_entity_poly.pdbx_seq_one_letter_code
_entity_poly.pdbx_strand_id
1 'polypeptide(L)'
;MAKKILSCFIDEVGNFGKYNPHSPYYIVSVVLHEQSNDIQSQIDGLERYLSDLGYPNHALHTGPIIRREDDYKDLFTEDRKKLFNLLFRFARKLPIRFFTAKVKKSECKDSDELETKLTKAISNEIAKHDDYFCSFDKIIIYYDNGQKPLKRILNVIFSSKFSDVEVRKVRPVDYKLFQVADLVCTLEHIYLKIELGQFSNSEKEFFTKPHDFKKNYWRKIDKQRI
;
A
#
# COMPACT_ATOMS: atom_id res chain seq x y z
N MET A 1 6.02 7.38 -31.27
CA MET A 1 4.94 7.05 -30.32
C MET A 1 5.33 7.58 -28.95
N ALA A 2 4.38 8.03 -28.12
CA ALA A 2 4.69 8.39 -26.75
C ALA A 2 5.10 7.14 -25.95
N LYS A 3 6.14 7.26 -25.09
CA LYS A 3 6.57 6.15 -24.23
C LYS A 3 5.44 5.74 -23.30
N LYS A 4 5.17 4.44 -23.19
CA LYS A 4 4.29 3.88 -22.16
C LYS A 4 5.04 3.81 -20.85
N ILE A 5 4.56 4.52 -19.83
CA ILE A 5 5.22 4.61 -18.53
C ILE A 5 4.31 4.03 -17.45
N LEU A 6 4.85 3.09 -16.68
CA LEU A 6 4.20 2.54 -15.49
C LEU A 6 4.79 3.17 -14.24
N SER A 7 3.93 3.74 -13.40
CA SER A 7 4.27 4.20 -12.05
C SER A 7 3.94 3.10 -11.04
N CYS A 8 4.92 2.73 -10.21
CA CYS A 8 4.81 1.76 -9.12
C CYS A 8 4.96 2.49 -7.79
N PHE A 9 3.87 2.68 -7.06
CA PHE A 9 3.89 3.27 -5.71
C PHE A 9 3.96 2.15 -4.69
N ILE A 10 5.01 2.18 -3.86
CA ILE A 10 5.36 1.06 -2.98
C ILE A 10 5.33 1.51 -1.53
N ASP A 11 4.62 0.75 -0.71
CA ASP A 11 4.60 0.91 0.74
C ASP A 11 4.64 -0.46 1.44
N GLU A 12 4.99 -0.48 2.73
CA GLU A 12 5.14 -1.69 3.51
C GLU A 12 4.50 -1.63 4.89
N VAL A 13 4.08 -2.78 5.39
CA VAL A 13 3.70 -3.01 6.79
C VAL A 13 4.58 -4.10 7.39
N GLY A 14 5.12 -3.83 8.57
CA GLY A 14 6.09 -4.68 9.25
C GLY A 14 7.48 -4.08 9.22
N ASN A 15 8.45 -4.81 9.76
CA ASN A 15 9.86 -4.42 9.80
C ASN A 15 10.75 -5.66 9.75
N PHE A 16 12.03 -5.47 9.49
CA PHE A 16 13.06 -6.54 9.51
C PHE A 16 13.51 -6.95 10.92
N GLY A 17 12.91 -6.39 11.97
CA GLY A 17 13.18 -6.76 13.35
C GLY A 17 12.64 -8.13 13.75
N LYS A 18 12.81 -8.48 15.02
CA LYS A 18 12.35 -9.75 15.59
C LYS A 18 10.86 -9.95 15.39
N TYR A 19 10.45 -11.23 15.38
CA TYR A 19 9.04 -11.60 15.31
C TYR A 19 8.21 -10.94 16.42
N ASN A 20 7.08 -10.37 16.03
CA ASN A 20 6.09 -9.80 16.93
C ASN A 20 4.72 -10.40 16.60
N PRO A 21 4.02 -11.05 17.55
CA PRO A 21 2.69 -11.62 17.32
C PRO A 21 1.63 -10.62 16.84
N HIS A 22 1.79 -9.34 17.20
CA HIS A 22 0.86 -8.27 16.77
C HIS A 22 1.12 -7.78 15.33
N SER A 23 2.30 -8.11 14.77
CA SER A 23 2.69 -7.84 13.39
C SER A 23 3.34 -9.09 12.78
N PRO A 24 2.54 -10.14 12.53
CA PRO A 24 3.04 -11.47 12.18
C PRO A 24 3.57 -11.57 10.75
N TYR A 25 3.27 -10.58 9.90
CA TYR A 25 3.69 -10.53 8.51
C TYR A 25 4.58 -9.33 8.22
N TYR A 26 5.46 -9.48 7.23
CA TYR A 26 6.02 -8.40 6.46
C TYR A 26 5.28 -8.38 5.11
N ILE A 27 4.70 -7.24 4.78
CA ILE A 27 3.89 -7.07 3.57
C ILE A 27 4.43 -5.89 2.79
N VAL A 28 4.56 -6.05 1.48
CA VAL A 28 4.83 -4.96 0.55
C VAL A 28 3.65 -4.86 -0.41
N SER A 29 3.08 -3.68 -0.54
CA SER A 29 2.09 -3.37 -1.56
C SER A 29 2.73 -2.59 -2.70
N VAL A 30 2.35 -2.90 -3.91
CA VAL A 30 2.76 -2.19 -5.12
C VAL A 30 1.51 -1.76 -5.87
N VAL A 31 1.22 -0.47 -5.86
CA VAL A 31 0.12 0.13 -6.62
C VAL A 31 0.64 0.58 -7.98
N LEU A 32 0.00 0.10 -9.04
CA LEU A 32 0.38 0.26 -10.43
C LEU A 32 -0.54 1.27 -11.11
N HIS A 33 0.05 2.29 -11.74
CA HIS A 33 -0.68 3.30 -12.49
C HIS A 33 0.00 3.58 -13.83
N GLU A 34 -0.72 3.35 -14.93
CA GLU A 34 -0.29 3.74 -16.26
C GLU A 34 -0.41 5.26 -16.40
N GLN A 35 0.70 5.95 -16.67
CA GLN A 35 0.70 7.43 -16.72
C GLN A 35 -0.17 8.02 -17.84
N SER A 36 -0.53 7.22 -18.84
CA SER A 36 -1.50 7.64 -19.87
C SER A 36 -2.93 7.81 -19.36
N ASN A 37 -3.27 7.21 -18.21
CA ASN A 37 -4.57 7.35 -17.58
C ASN A 37 -4.55 8.58 -16.67
N ASP A 38 -5.15 9.69 -17.14
CA ASP A 38 -5.23 10.91 -16.32
C ASP A 38 -6.13 10.69 -15.10
N ILE A 39 -5.61 11.05 -13.93
CA ILE A 39 -6.30 10.99 -12.65
C ILE A 39 -6.35 12.34 -11.91
N GLN A 40 -6.00 13.44 -12.61
CA GLN A 40 -5.88 14.74 -11.97
C GLN A 40 -7.21 15.20 -11.35
N SER A 41 -8.31 15.00 -12.07
CA SER A 41 -9.65 15.37 -11.56
C SER A 41 -10.04 14.63 -10.28
N GLN A 42 -9.60 13.37 -10.11
CA GLN A 42 -9.82 12.59 -8.89
C GLN A 42 -8.95 13.08 -7.74
N ILE A 43 -7.69 13.47 -8.04
CA ILE A 43 -6.77 14.07 -7.07
C ILE A 43 -7.32 15.39 -6.57
N ASP A 44 -7.70 16.30 -7.47
CA ASP A 44 -8.28 17.61 -7.14
C ASP A 44 -9.56 17.45 -6.29
N GLY A 45 -10.37 16.45 -6.62
CA GLY A 45 -11.56 16.10 -5.84
C GLY A 45 -11.22 15.67 -4.41
N LEU A 46 -10.21 14.79 -4.24
CA LEU A 46 -9.75 14.36 -2.92
C LEU A 46 -9.22 15.55 -2.10
N GLU A 47 -8.37 16.38 -2.70
CA GLU A 47 -7.77 17.54 -2.03
C GLU A 47 -8.81 18.58 -1.60
N ARG A 48 -9.81 18.84 -2.43
CA ARG A 48 -10.91 19.73 -2.07
C ARG A 48 -11.68 19.19 -0.88
N TYR A 49 -12.08 17.92 -0.88
CA TYR A 49 -12.79 17.34 0.25
C TYR A 49 -11.94 17.31 1.53
N LEU A 50 -10.63 17.09 1.44
CA LEU A 50 -9.74 17.19 2.61
C LEU A 50 -9.68 18.63 3.13
N SER A 51 -9.59 19.62 2.24
CA SER A 51 -9.61 21.04 2.61
C SER A 51 -10.92 21.44 3.30
N ASP A 52 -12.07 20.99 2.76
CA ASP A 52 -13.40 21.25 3.33
C ASP A 52 -13.56 20.62 4.73
N LEU A 53 -12.86 19.53 5.00
CA LEU A 53 -12.80 18.89 6.32
C LEU A 53 -11.77 19.52 7.27
N GLY A 54 -11.05 20.55 6.84
CA GLY A 54 -10.00 21.21 7.64
C GLY A 54 -8.63 20.55 7.57
N TYR A 55 -8.37 19.69 6.57
CA TYR A 55 -7.11 18.99 6.37
C TYR A 55 -6.44 19.35 5.04
N PRO A 56 -6.18 20.64 4.73
CA PRO A 56 -5.48 21.03 3.50
C PRO A 56 -4.05 20.48 3.51
N ASN A 57 -3.58 19.98 2.38
CA ASN A 57 -2.22 19.43 2.21
C ASN A 57 -1.86 18.31 3.21
N HIS A 58 -2.84 17.56 3.69
CA HIS A 58 -2.63 16.47 4.64
C HIS A 58 -2.41 15.14 3.94
N ALA A 59 -1.44 14.35 4.41
CA ALA A 59 -1.24 12.97 3.99
C ALA A 59 -2.06 12.04 4.91
N LEU A 60 -2.98 11.28 4.33
CA LEU A 60 -3.75 10.30 5.08
C LEU A 60 -2.91 9.03 5.33
N HIS A 61 -2.73 8.68 6.58
CA HIS A 61 -2.04 7.46 7.01
C HIS A 61 -3.05 6.46 7.58
N THR A 62 -3.29 5.38 6.86
CA THR A 62 -4.38 4.43 7.13
C THR A 62 -4.24 3.74 8.48
N GLY A 63 -3.05 3.28 8.82
CA GLY A 63 -2.77 2.64 10.10
C GLY A 63 -3.08 3.54 11.30
N PRO A 64 -2.47 4.73 11.40
CA PRO A 64 -2.77 5.73 12.43
C PRO A 64 -4.26 6.12 12.50
N ILE A 65 -4.94 6.30 11.37
CA ILE A 65 -6.39 6.57 11.34
C ILE A 65 -7.17 5.47 12.07
N ILE A 66 -6.87 4.21 11.80
CA ILE A 66 -7.58 3.07 12.40
C ILE A 66 -7.22 2.91 13.87
N ARG A 67 -5.95 3.05 14.24
CA ARG A 67 -5.45 2.84 15.61
C ARG A 67 -5.60 4.04 16.53
N ARG A 68 -6.04 5.19 16.02
CA ARG A 68 -6.16 6.45 16.76
C ARG A 68 -4.80 6.95 17.26
N GLU A 69 -3.85 7.06 16.35
CA GLU A 69 -2.46 7.46 16.61
C GLU A 69 -2.13 8.77 15.88
N ASP A 70 -1.00 9.36 16.22
CA ASP A 70 -0.42 10.57 15.62
C ASP A 70 -1.43 11.73 15.51
N ASP A 71 -1.61 12.30 14.34
CA ASP A 71 -2.53 13.42 14.07
C ASP A 71 -4.01 13.07 14.31
N TYR A 72 -4.33 11.78 14.49
CA TYR A 72 -5.71 11.28 14.64
C TYR A 72 -6.07 10.90 16.09
N LYS A 73 -5.15 11.11 17.07
CA LYS A 73 -5.32 10.69 18.46
C LYS A 73 -6.53 11.35 19.16
N ASP A 74 -6.81 12.60 18.80
CA ASP A 74 -7.87 13.40 19.42
C ASP A 74 -9.18 13.38 18.63
N LEU A 75 -9.21 12.67 17.47
CA LEU A 75 -10.40 12.58 16.65
C LEU A 75 -11.37 11.50 17.14
N PHE A 76 -12.66 11.81 17.04
CA PHE A 76 -13.70 10.81 17.22
C PHE A 76 -13.68 9.75 16.13
N THR A 77 -14.22 8.57 16.42
CA THR A 77 -14.24 7.44 15.48
C THR A 77 -14.97 7.79 14.17
N GLU A 78 -16.04 8.60 14.25
CA GLU A 78 -16.79 9.05 13.08
C GLU A 78 -15.95 9.92 12.14
N ASP A 79 -15.12 10.83 12.66
CA ASP A 79 -14.29 11.72 11.86
C ASP A 79 -13.12 10.95 11.24
N ARG A 80 -12.50 10.03 11.99
CA ARG A 80 -11.51 9.11 11.47
C ARG A 80 -12.08 8.24 10.32
N LYS A 81 -13.31 7.75 10.46
CA LYS A 81 -14.03 7.00 9.41
C LYS A 81 -14.35 7.86 8.20
N LYS A 82 -14.64 9.15 8.35
CA LYS A 82 -14.81 10.06 7.19
C LYS A 82 -13.53 10.16 6.37
N LEU A 83 -12.38 10.43 7.02
CA LEU A 83 -11.07 10.51 6.37
C LEU A 83 -10.69 9.20 5.68
N PHE A 84 -10.82 8.08 6.38
CA PHE A 84 -10.57 6.76 5.82
C PHE A 84 -11.45 6.47 4.60
N ASN A 85 -12.76 6.70 4.70
CA ASN A 85 -13.70 6.45 3.61
C ASN A 85 -13.46 7.37 2.41
N LEU A 86 -12.93 8.57 2.62
CA LEU A 86 -12.55 9.48 1.55
C LEU A 86 -11.40 8.88 0.74
N LEU A 87 -10.31 8.45 1.39
CA LEU A 87 -9.19 7.77 0.73
C LEU A 87 -9.63 6.46 0.07
N PHE A 88 -10.44 5.66 0.76
CA PHE A 88 -10.94 4.38 0.22
C PHE A 88 -11.80 4.56 -1.03
N ARG A 89 -12.68 5.57 -1.05
CA ARG A 89 -13.51 5.90 -2.23
C ARG A 89 -12.65 6.42 -3.38
N PHE A 90 -11.64 7.24 -3.07
CA PHE A 90 -10.67 7.71 -4.04
C PHE A 90 -9.96 6.52 -4.70
N ALA A 91 -9.31 5.66 -3.91
CA ALA A 91 -8.58 4.48 -4.41
C ALA A 91 -9.45 3.61 -5.34
N ARG A 92 -10.72 3.36 -4.95
CA ARG A 92 -11.65 2.53 -5.74
C ARG A 92 -12.10 3.12 -7.07
N LYS A 93 -12.01 4.44 -7.24
CA LYS A 93 -12.41 5.12 -8.48
C LYS A 93 -11.26 5.26 -9.47
N LEU A 94 -10.04 5.00 -9.03
CA LEU A 94 -8.87 5.16 -9.87
C LEU A 94 -8.69 3.98 -10.83
N PRO A 95 -8.18 4.24 -12.04
CA PRO A 95 -7.76 3.22 -13.01
C PRO A 95 -6.39 2.66 -12.60
N ILE A 96 -6.32 2.02 -11.45
CA ILE A 96 -5.11 1.41 -10.90
C ILE A 96 -5.25 -0.09 -10.80
N ARG A 97 -4.12 -0.77 -10.73
CA ARG A 97 -3.99 -2.15 -10.31
C ARG A 97 -3.04 -2.25 -9.13
N PHE A 98 -3.03 -3.37 -8.45
CA PHE A 98 -2.04 -3.60 -7.40
C PHE A 98 -1.73 -5.08 -7.22
N PHE A 99 -0.59 -5.38 -6.62
CA PHE A 99 -0.29 -6.66 -6.01
C PHE A 99 0.32 -6.47 -4.63
N THR A 100 0.34 -7.54 -3.84
CA THR A 100 1.01 -7.56 -2.54
C THR A 100 1.92 -8.77 -2.45
N ALA A 101 3.16 -8.56 -1.99
CA ALA A 101 4.08 -9.61 -1.60
C ALA A 101 4.12 -9.70 -0.08
N LYS A 102 4.08 -10.92 0.46
CA LYS A 102 4.00 -11.12 1.91
C LYS A 102 4.85 -12.27 2.38
N VAL A 103 5.43 -12.11 3.56
CA VAL A 103 6.19 -13.14 4.26
C VAL A 103 5.70 -13.23 5.70
N LYS A 104 5.43 -14.44 6.17
CA LYS A 104 5.09 -14.69 7.56
C LYS A 104 6.38 -14.75 8.39
N LYS A 105 6.55 -13.79 9.30
CA LYS A 105 7.80 -13.63 10.04
C LYS A 105 8.14 -14.81 10.95
N SER A 106 7.13 -15.55 11.45
CA SER A 106 7.38 -16.75 12.25
C SER A 106 8.01 -17.91 11.46
N GLU A 107 8.05 -17.83 10.14
CA GLU A 107 8.68 -18.82 9.26
C GLU A 107 10.11 -18.43 8.88
N CYS A 108 10.63 -17.33 9.43
CA CYS A 108 11.98 -16.84 9.20
C CYS A 108 12.81 -16.98 10.49
N LYS A 109 14.03 -17.48 10.37
CA LYS A 109 14.97 -17.62 11.49
C LYS A 109 15.57 -16.27 11.91
N ASP A 110 15.82 -15.43 10.91
CA ASP A 110 16.49 -14.14 11.08
C ASP A 110 16.06 -13.14 9.99
N SER A 111 16.66 -11.95 10.01
CA SER A 111 16.41 -10.89 9.03
C SER A 111 16.87 -11.26 7.62
N ASP A 112 17.92 -12.04 7.47
CA ASP A 112 18.49 -12.39 6.16
C ASP A 112 17.59 -13.40 5.44
N GLU A 113 17.02 -14.35 6.17
CA GLU A 113 16.00 -15.25 5.64
C GLU A 113 14.73 -14.49 5.27
N LEU A 114 14.33 -13.51 6.08
CA LEU A 114 13.20 -12.63 5.76
C LEU A 114 13.45 -11.83 4.47
N GLU A 115 14.64 -11.21 4.32
CA GLU A 115 15.02 -10.50 3.10
C GLU A 115 14.99 -11.43 1.88
N THR A 116 15.53 -12.64 2.00
CA THR A 116 15.56 -13.64 0.94
C THR A 116 14.15 -14.05 0.51
N LYS A 117 13.28 -14.38 1.48
CA LYS A 117 11.90 -14.77 1.22
C LYS A 117 11.09 -13.61 0.63
N LEU A 118 11.30 -12.37 1.11
CA LEU A 118 10.62 -11.19 0.59
C LEU A 118 11.06 -10.90 -0.85
N THR A 119 12.36 -10.98 -1.14
CA THR A 119 12.90 -10.84 -2.50
C THR A 119 12.24 -11.83 -3.45
N LYS A 120 12.17 -13.11 -3.04
CA LYS A 120 11.51 -14.16 -3.83
C LYS A 120 10.01 -13.89 -4.00
N ALA A 121 9.32 -13.44 -2.95
CA ALA A 121 7.89 -13.15 -3.01
C ALA A 121 7.59 -12.01 -4.00
N ILE A 122 8.33 -10.90 -3.94
CA ILE A 122 8.17 -9.76 -4.86
C ILE A 122 8.50 -10.20 -6.30
N SER A 123 9.62 -10.90 -6.51
CA SER A 123 10.02 -11.37 -7.83
C SER A 123 8.99 -12.31 -8.45
N ASN A 124 8.39 -13.20 -7.66
CA ASN A 124 7.36 -14.11 -8.12
C ASN A 124 6.07 -13.36 -8.52
N GLU A 125 5.65 -12.35 -7.75
CA GLU A 125 4.47 -11.54 -8.14
C GLU A 125 4.72 -10.80 -9.45
N ILE A 126 5.89 -10.19 -9.63
CA ILE A 126 6.22 -9.53 -10.90
C ILE A 126 6.28 -10.56 -12.05
N ALA A 127 6.85 -11.75 -11.82
CA ALA A 127 6.96 -12.78 -12.85
C ALA A 127 5.59 -13.36 -13.28
N LYS A 128 4.63 -13.46 -12.37
CA LYS A 128 3.25 -13.87 -12.72
C LYS A 128 2.58 -12.92 -13.71
N HIS A 129 3.00 -11.67 -13.74
CA HIS A 129 2.42 -10.61 -14.55
C HIS A 129 3.41 -10.03 -15.55
N ASP A 130 4.36 -10.87 -16.02
CA ASP A 130 5.48 -10.46 -16.87
C ASP A 130 5.03 -9.73 -18.14
N ASP A 131 4.03 -10.28 -18.86
CA ASP A 131 3.47 -9.67 -20.07
C ASP A 131 2.92 -8.26 -19.81
N TYR A 132 2.30 -8.03 -18.64
CA TYR A 132 1.82 -6.72 -18.27
C TYR A 132 2.97 -5.74 -18.07
N PHE A 133 3.98 -6.11 -17.28
CA PHE A 133 5.13 -5.24 -17.01
C PHE A 133 5.95 -4.97 -18.27
N CYS A 134 6.18 -5.99 -19.13
CA CYS A 134 6.90 -5.87 -20.38
C CYS A 134 6.16 -5.05 -21.45
N SER A 135 4.88 -4.73 -21.25
CA SER A 135 4.13 -3.86 -22.15
C SER A 135 4.49 -2.36 -22.00
N PHE A 136 5.31 -2.00 -21.02
CA PHE A 136 5.74 -0.63 -20.73
C PHE A 136 7.19 -0.40 -21.15
N ASP A 137 7.45 0.78 -21.71
CA ASP A 137 8.79 1.21 -22.13
C ASP A 137 9.65 1.66 -20.96
N LYS A 138 9.01 2.14 -19.87
CA LYS A 138 9.68 2.64 -18.67
C LYS A 138 8.88 2.33 -17.42
N ILE A 139 9.59 2.01 -16.33
CA ILE A 139 9.01 1.82 -14.99
C ILE A 139 9.58 2.89 -14.06
N ILE A 140 8.71 3.58 -13.32
CA ILE A 140 9.11 4.54 -12.30
C ILE A 140 8.63 4.02 -10.94
N ILE A 141 9.58 3.80 -10.04
CA ILE A 141 9.33 3.34 -8.67
C ILE A 141 9.26 4.57 -7.76
N TYR A 142 8.17 4.69 -7.02
CA TYR A 142 7.95 5.70 -6.00
C TYR A 142 7.99 5.03 -4.63
N TYR A 143 9.02 5.32 -3.85
CA TYR A 143 9.24 4.77 -2.52
C TYR A 143 9.83 5.83 -1.59
N ASP A 144 9.34 5.94 -0.36
CA ASP A 144 9.78 6.96 0.61
C ASP A 144 11.15 6.66 1.25
N ASN A 145 11.68 5.45 1.01
CA ASN A 145 12.91 4.91 1.60
C ASN A 145 12.79 4.65 3.12
N GLY A 146 11.60 4.28 3.60
CA GLY A 146 11.36 3.96 5.00
C GLY A 146 12.29 2.88 5.55
N GLN A 147 12.58 1.83 4.77
CA GLN A 147 13.47 0.73 5.19
C GLN A 147 14.57 0.46 4.15
N LYS A 148 15.84 0.64 4.57
CA LYS A 148 17.03 0.43 3.71
C LYS A 148 17.08 -0.96 3.04
N PRO A 149 16.79 -2.09 3.75
CA PRO A 149 16.79 -3.41 3.11
C PRO A 149 15.76 -3.49 1.97
N LEU A 150 14.53 -3.01 2.17
CA LEU A 150 13.51 -3.05 1.13
C LEU A 150 13.92 -2.22 -0.09
N LYS A 151 14.48 -1.02 0.10
CA LYS A 151 15.01 -0.22 -1.01
C LYS A 151 16.03 -0.99 -1.84
N ARG A 152 16.95 -1.71 -1.18
CA ARG A 152 17.97 -2.53 -1.87
C ARG A 152 17.31 -3.66 -2.67
N ILE A 153 16.37 -4.37 -2.07
CA ILE A 153 15.60 -5.45 -2.71
C ILE A 153 14.90 -4.93 -3.97
N LEU A 154 14.16 -3.83 -3.86
CA LEU A 154 13.42 -3.23 -4.98
C LEU A 154 14.37 -2.82 -6.12
N ASN A 155 15.47 -2.13 -5.80
CA ASN A 155 16.45 -1.74 -6.80
C ASN A 155 17.01 -2.95 -7.56
N VAL A 156 17.39 -4.01 -6.85
CA VAL A 156 17.94 -5.22 -7.46
C VAL A 156 16.92 -5.90 -8.38
N ILE A 157 15.69 -6.12 -7.88
CA ILE A 157 14.64 -6.81 -8.64
C ILE A 157 14.30 -6.04 -9.93
N PHE A 158 13.99 -4.76 -9.80
CA PHE A 158 13.52 -3.98 -10.96
C PHE A 158 14.65 -3.72 -11.96
N SER A 159 15.88 -3.38 -11.52
CA SER A 159 17.00 -3.14 -12.42
C SER A 159 17.51 -4.41 -13.11
N SER A 160 17.32 -5.60 -12.50
CA SER A 160 17.70 -6.86 -13.15
C SER A 160 16.69 -7.31 -14.20
N LYS A 161 15.45 -6.85 -14.11
CA LYS A 161 14.36 -7.34 -14.96
C LYS A 161 13.97 -6.38 -16.08
N PHE A 162 14.11 -5.08 -15.86
CA PHE A 162 13.65 -4.06 -16.79
C PHE A 162 14.79 -3.14 -17.22
N SER A 163 14.80 -2.73 -18.49
CA SER A 163 15.89 -1.95 -19.09
C SER A 163 15.86 -0.46 -18.76
N ASP A 164 14.66 0.12 -18.54
CA ASP A 164 14.49 1.56 -18.22
C ASP A 164 13.70 1.68 -16.89
N VAL A 165 14.45 1.78 -15.79
CA VAL A 165 13.90 1.92 -14.44
C VAL A 165 14.41 3.18 -13.78
N GLU A 166 13.51 3.98 -13.25
CA GLU A 166 13.81 5.17 -12.46
C GLU A 166 13.27 5.01 -11.03
N VAL A 167 14.06 5.33 -10.03
CA VAL A 167 13.62 5.30 -8.63
C VAL A 167 13.52 6.72 -8.09
N ARG A 168 12.34 7.10 -7.63
CA ARG A 168 12.04 8.41 -7.05
C ARG A 168 11.76 8.28 -5.56
N LYS A 169 12.46 9.10 -4.77
CA LYS A 169 12.09 9.31 -3.38
C LYS A 169 10.84 10.18 -3.33
N VAL A 170 9.84 9.77 -2.56
CA VAL A 170 8.57 10.49 -2.42
C VAL A 170 8.31 10.96 -0.99
N ARG A 171 7.49 11.99 -0.87
CA ARG A 171 6.82 12.35 0.38
C ARG A 171 5.32 12.03 0.20
N PRO A 172 4.67 11.39 1.19
CA PRO A 172 3.27 10.97 1.07
C PRO A 172 2.29 12.10 0.72
N VAL A 173 2.59 13.33 1.15
CA VAL A 173 1.75 14.50 0.88
C VAL A 173 1.73 14.87 -0.61
N ASP A 174 2.84 14.66 -1.34
CA ASP A 174 2.98 15.06 -2.73
C ASP A 174 2.35 14.04 -3.70
N TYR A 175 2.18 12.79 -3.25
CA TYR A 175 1.74 11.70 -4.12
C TYR A 175 0.56 10.91 -3.50
N LYS A 176 -0.65 11.21 -3.94
CA LYS A 176 -1.87 10.56 -3.41
C LYS A 176 -1.90 9.04 -3.66
N LEU A 177 -1.27 8.55 -4.73
CA LEU A 177 -1.15 7.12 -4.99
C LEU A 177 -0.23 6.40 -3.99
N PHE A 178 0.70 7.11 -3.36
CA PHE A 178 1.49 6.55 -2.26
C PHE A 178 0.60 6.29 -1.03
N GLN A 179 -0.35 7.19 -0.72
CA GLN A 179 -1.34 6.97 0.33
C GLN A 179 -2.29 5.80 0.01
N VAL A 180 -2.54 5.54 -1.29
CA VAL A 180 -3.28 4.35 -1.72
C VAL A 180 -2.46 3.07 -1.50
N ALA A 181 -1.14 3.11 -1.66
CA ALA A 181 -0.27 1.98 -1.35
C ALA A 181 -0.29 1.65 0.15
N ASP A 182 -0.23 2.66 1.04
CA ASP A 182 -0.43 2.51 2.49
C ASP A 182 -1.81 1.89 2.81
N LEU A 183 -2.87 2.40 2.18
CA LEU A 183 -4.22 1.85 2.34
C LEU A 183 -4.27 0.36 1.98
N VAL A 184 -3.77 -0.02 0.80
CA VAL A 184 -3.77 -1.42 0.33
C VAL A 184 -2.96 -2.29 1.29
N CYS A 185 -1.78 -1.84 1.70
CA CYS A 185 -0.90 -2.57 2.60
C CYS A 185 -1.56 -2.80 3.97
N THR A 186 -2.19 -1.77 4.53
CA THR A 186 -2.91 -1.85 5.80
C THR A 186 -4.12 -2.78 5.70
N LEU A 187 -4.91 -2.71 4.62
CA LEU A 187 -6.06 -3.60 4.43
C LEU A 187 -5.64 -5.06 4.27
N GLU A 188 -4.56 -5.35 3.53
CA GLU A 188 -3.97 -6.70 3.44
C GLU A 188 -3.54 -7.21 4.81
N HIS A 189 -2.87 -6.38 5.60
CA HIS A 189 -2.42 -6.75 6.94
C HIS A 189 -3.61 -7.12 7.85
N ILE A 190 -4.65 -6.30 7.88
CA ILE A 190 -5.86 -6.57 8.67
C ILE A 190 -6.53 -7.87 8.20
N TYR A 191 -6.63 -8.07 6.87
CA TYR A 191 -7.20 -9.30 6.31
C TYR A 191 -6.44 -10.54 6.79
N LEU A 192 -5.12 -10.53 6.70
CA LEU A 192 -4.28 -11.65 7.16
C LEU A 192 -4.36 -11.88 8.68
N LYS A 193 -4.46 -10.82 9.47
CA LYS A 193 -4.71 -10.94 10.92
C LYS A 193 -6.05 -11.58 11.22
N ILE A 194 -7.10 -11.25 10.46
CA ILE A 194 -8.42 -11.90 10.62
C ILE A 194 -8.33 -13.39 10.32
N GLU A 195 -7.59 -13.81 9.30
CA GLU A 195 -7.38 -15.23 8.98
C GLU A 195 -6.66 -15.99 10.12
N LEU A 196 -5.87 -15.28 10.93
CA LEU A 196 -5.22 -15.80 12.14
C LEU A 196 -6.07 -15.66 13.41
N GLY A 197 -7.30 -15.15 13.33
CA GLY A 197 -8.13 -14.87 14.49
C GLY A 197 -7.67 -13.66 15.34
N GLN A 198 -6.80 -12.81 14.81
CA GLN A 198 -6.13 -11.71 15.52
C GLN A 198 -6.73 -10.33 15.20
N PHE A 199 -8.04 -10.21 15.15
CA PHE A 199 -8.70 -8.92 14.95
C PHE A 199 -8.60 -8.08 16.23
N SER A 200 -7.86 -6.96 16.18
CA SER A 200 -7.52 -6.13 17.35
C SER A 200 -8.71 -5.31 17.86
N ASN A 201 -8.56 -4.75 19.07
CA ASN A 201 -9.61 -3.89 19.64
C ASN A 201 -9.80 -2.60 18.82
N SER A 202 -8.73 -1.96 18.34
CA SER A 202 -8.83 -0.78 17.47
C SER A 202 -9.54 -1.10 16.16
N GLU A 203 -9.26 -2.26 15.57
CA GLU A 203 -9.94 -2.72 14.36
C GLU A 203 -11.42 -3.04 14.60
N LYS A 204 -11.76 -3.61 15.79
CA LYS A 204 -13.16 -3.83 16.21
C LYS A 204 -13.89 -2.51 16.41
N GLU A 205 -13.27 -1.54 17.06
CA GLU A 205 -13.85 -0.19 17.24
C GLU A 205 -14.11 0.47 15.88
N PHE A 206 -13.16 0.34 14.94
CA PHE A 206 -13.23 1.00 13.65
C PHE A 206 -14.17 0.29 12.65
N PHE A 207 -14.07 -1.02 12.51
CA PHE A 207 -14.80 -1.81 11.50
C PHE A 207 -15.96 -2.64 12.07
N THR A 208 -16.13 -2.66 13.36
CA THR A 208 -17.15 -3.42 14.11
C THR A 208 -16.89 -4.92 14.10
N LYS A 209 -16.93 -5.60 12.95
CA LYS A 209 -16.78 -7.05 12.83
C LYS A 209 -15.85 -7.43 11.65
N PRO A 210 -15.13 -8.56 11.75
CA PRO A 210 -14.33 -9.10 10.64
C PRO A 210 -15.12 -9.26 9.33
N HIS A 211 -16.36 -9.72 9.43
CA HIS A 211 -17.25 -9.88 8.26
C HIS A 211 -17.52 -8.55 7.56
N ASP A 212 -17.77 -7.47 8.32
CA ASP A 212 -18.07 -6.14 7.77
C ASP A 212 -16.85 -5.55 7.10
N PHE A 213 -15.65 -5.72 7.69
CA PHE A 213 -14.38 -5.37 7.07
C PHE A 213 -14.20 -6.10 5.73
N LYS A 214 -14.32 -7.44 5.72
CA LYS A 214 -14.16 -8.24 4.50
C LYS A 214 -15.16 -7.84 3.41
N LYS A 215 -16.44 -7.63 3.75
CA LYS A 215 -17.51 -7.30 2.80
C LYS A 215 -17.39 -5.89 2.25
N ASN A 216 -17.15 -4.91 3.14
CA ASN A 216 -17.29 -3.49 2.79
C ASN A 216 -16.00 -2.86 2.28
N TYR A 217 -14.84 -3.42 2.65
CA TYR A 217 -13.53 -2.86 2.33
C TYR A 217 -12.67 -3.84 1.52
N TRP A 218 -12.26 -4.96 2.13
CA TRP A 218 -11.32 -5.88 1.52
C TRP A 218 -11.77 -6.37 0.14
N ARG A 219 -12.92 -7.04 0.03
CA ARG A 219 -13.43 -7.56 -1.25
C ARG A 219 -13.64 -6.49 -2.32
N LYS A 220 -13.81 -5.24 -1.91
CA LYS A 220 -14.05 -4.15 -2.87
C LYS A 220 -12.75 -3.61 -3.46
N ILE A 221 -11.69 -3.50 -2.66
CA ILE A 221 -10.38 -3.08 -3.15
C ILE A 221 -9.69 -4.21 -3.90
N ASP A 222 -9.87 -5.44 -3.47
CA ASP A 222 -9.27 -6.64 -4.05
C ASP A 222 -9.67 -6.89 -5.52
N LYS A 223 -10.77 -6.30 -5.98
CA LYS A 223 -11.16 -6.29 -7.40
C LYS A 223 -10.16 -5.57 -8.32
N GLN A 224 -9.30 -4.73 -7.76
CA GLN A 224 -8.24 -4.03 -8.48
C GLN A 224 -6.90 -4.80 -8.43
N ARG A 225 -6.86 -5.96 -7.79
CA ARG A 225 -5.68 -6.82 -7.82
C ARG A 225 -5.42 -7.32 -9.23
N ILE A 226 -4.13 -7.29 -9.66
CA ILE A 226 -3.70 -7.83 -10.95
C ILE A 226 -3.70 -9.35 -10.91
#